data_195d67c29bb3bdfeaac8af26d36a143f
#
_entry.id   195d67c29bb3bdfeaac8af26d36a143f
#
_cell.length_a   1.000
_cell.length_b   1.000
_cell.length_c   1.000
_cell.angle_alpha   90.00
_cell.angle_beta   90.00
_cell.angle_gamma   90.00
#
_symmetry.space_group_name_H-M   'P 1'
#
loop_
_entity.id
_entity.type
_entity.pdbx_description
1 polymer ?
#
loop_
_entity_poly.entity_id
_entity_poly.type
_entity_poly.pdbx_seq_one_letter_code
_entity_poly.pdbx_strand_id
1 'polypeptide(L)'
;MRRLAILVAVGMAWWSQAAAAQVRGVYPTGMNATNAGVTPDSGFTYSNLFIFNARDESKGPGGEVVATGSNAVMIDLNTFVWVSRGTLLDGARFSATASLLVSNNSLASDTQGQLSAGGGFADFFLQPFILGWQTERVGIRTAYGVLMPTGRFNAGASDNVGSGYWTHAPSAGVTVFLTRDKRTALSAFHMYEFHTVQEGTAIHPGQTADVDYSVTRTVRVNDDTQLQLGVIGYGQWQTTDKTGPTITAAEGSARYKVNALGFASNVSLPARKVSLGLKYFKEFSNTSTFQGYTLQIAGAVTF
;
A
#
# COMPACT_ATOMS: atom_id res chain seq x y z
N MET A 1 40.43 11.44 -59.95
CA MET A 1 39.40 10.54 -59.37
C MET A 1 39.31 10.79 -57.86
N ARG A 2 38.39 11.64 -57.50
CA ARG A 2 38.13 11.96 -56.06
C ARG A 2 37.03 11.04 -55.51
N ARG A 3 37.37 10.22 -54.53
CA ARG A 3 36.40 9.38 -53.83
C ARG A 3 35.69 10.24 -52.80
N LEU A 4 34.40 10.44 -53.02
CA LEU A 4 33.48 11.08 -52.06
C LEU A 4 33.18 10.05 -50.95
N ALA A 5 33.63 10.30 -49.73
CA ALA A 5 33.25 9.53 -48.57
C ALA A 5 31.94 10.16 -48.03
N ILE A 6 30.84 9.42 -48.16
CA ILE A 6 29.55 9.75 -47.53
C ILE A 6 29.62 9.28 -46.09
N LEU A 7 29.79 10.22 -45.16
CA LEU A 7 29.59 9.99 -43.73
C LEU A 7 28.08 9.95 -43.46
N VAL A 8 27.55 8.74 -43.33
CA VAL A 8 26.21 8.55 -42.75
C VAL A 8 26.33 8.74 -41.25
N ALA A 9 26.01 9.93 -40.77
CA ALA A 9 25.78 10.19 -39.35
C ALA A 9 24.46 9.52 -38.95
N VAL A 10 24.54 8.30 -38.43
CA VAL A 10 23.41 7.68 -37.72
C VAL A 10 23.26 8.44 -36.40
N GLY A 11 22.38 9.43 -36.40
CA GLY A 11 21.94 10.08 -35.21
C GLY A 11 21.20 9.05 -34.36
N MET A 12 21.91 8.44 -33.40
CA MET A 12 21.24 7.75 -32.28
C MET A 12 20.52 8.83 -31.46
N ALA A 13 19.27 9.03 -31.76
CA ALA A 13 18.37 9.69 -30.84
C ALA A 13 18.31 8.83 -29.58
N TRP A 14 19.10 9.19 -28.59
CA TRP A 14 18.96 8.69 -27.24
C TRP A 14 17.66 9.27 -26.72
N TRP A 15 16.59 8.54 -26.92
CA TRP A 15 15.38 8.79 -26.18
C TRP A 15 15.73 8.41 -24.73
N SER A 16 16.02 9.42 -23.93
CA SER A 16 15.94 9.29 -22.50
C SER A 16 14.48 8.94 -22.22
N GLN A 17 14.19 7.63 -22.10
CA GLN A 17 12.97 7.22 -21.42
C GLN A 17 13.13 7.77 -20.02
N ALA A 18 12.51 8.92 -19.76
CA ALA A 18 12.22 9.31 -18.38
C ALA A 18 11.54 8.09 -17.80
N ALA A 19 12.21 7.43 -16.87
CA ALA A 19 11.59 6.35 -16.12
C ALA A 19 10.37 6.97 -15.44
N ALA A 20 9.21 6.83 -16.09
CA ALA A 20 7.95 7.08 -15.43
C ALA A 20 7.98 6.09 -14.27
N ALA A 21 8.24 6.60 -13.06
CA ALA A 21 8.17 5.78 -11.85
C ALA A 21 6.85 5.04 -11.95
N GLN A 22 6.92 3.70 -11.99
CA GLN A 22 5.73 2.87 -12.11
C GLN A 22 4.92 3.10 -10.85
N VAL A 23 3.94 3.99 -10.95
CA VAL A 23 3.12 4.40 -9.83
C VAL A 23 2.18 3.24 -9.54
N ARG A 24 2.42 2.55 -8.44
CA ARG A 24 1.45 1.63 -7.84
C ARG A 24 0.33 2.44 -7.19
N GLY A 25 -0.74 1.77 -6.77
CA GLY A 25 -1.75 2.38 -5.91
C GLY A 25 -1.14 2.97 -4.63
N VAL A 26 -1.86 3.86 -4.02
CA VAL A 26 -1.40 4.58 -2.83
C VAL A 26 -1.60 3.80 -1.53
N TYR A 27 -2.41 2.74 -1.56
CA TYR A 27 -2.63 1.87 -0.41
C TYR A 27 -1.37 1.06 -0.08
N PRO A 28 -0.89 1.10 1.16
CA PRO A 28 0.20 0.24 1.62
C PRO A 28 -0.29 -1.20 1.76
N THR A 29 -0.11 -2.00 0.71
CA THR A 29 -0.61 -3.38 0.62
C THR A 29 -0.20 -4.24 1.82
N GLY A 30 -1.13 -5.09 2.28
CA GLY A 30 -0.92 -5.95 3.45
C GLY A 30 -1.17 -5.27 4.80
N MET A 31 -1.43 -3.95 4.83
CA MET A 31 -1.65 -3.22 6.08
C MET A 31 -2.86 -3.77 6.84
N ASN A 32 -3.96 -4.04 6.15
CA ASN A 32 -5.20 -4.57 6.72
C ASN A 32 -5.37 -6.10 6.57
N ALA A 33 -4.30 -6.87 6.31
CA ALA A 33 -4.38 -8.30 6.09
C ALA A 33 -4.96 -9.07 7.29
N THR A 34 -4.69 -8.63 8.52
CA THR A 34 -5.18 -9.28 9.74
C THR A 34 -6.32 -8.49 10.36
N ASN A 35 -7.35 -9.19 10.87
CA ASN A 35 -8.47 -8.59 11.61
C ASN A 35 -9.22 -7.48 10.84
N ALA A 36 -9.30 -7.59 9.53
CA ALA A 36 -9.78 -6.55 8.62
C ALA A 36 -11.18 -6.01 8.94
N GLY A 37 -12.08 -6.88 9.43
CA GLY A 37 -13.44 -6.54 9.82
C GLY A 37 -13.61 -6.19 11.31
N VAL A 38 -12.54 -6.24 12.11
CA VAL A 38 -12.62 -5.98 13.54
C VAL A 38 -12.52 -4.49 13.82
N THR A 39 -13.50 -3.95 14.53
CA THR A 39 -13.44 -2.59 15.05
C THR A 39 -12.74 -2.58 16.40
N PRO A 40 -11.75 -1.72 16.62
CA PRO A 40 -11.11 -1.57 17.93
C PRO A 40 -12.10 -1.18 19.04
N ASP A 41 -11.67 -1.31 20.28
CA ASP A 41 -12.43 -0.82 21.43
C ASP A 41 -12.62 0.69 21.35
N SER A 42 -13.69 1.19 21.99
CA SER A 42 -13.99 2.62 22.05
C SER A 42 -12.90 3.40 22.78
N GLY A 43 -12.58 4.56 22.28
CA GLY A 43 -11.53 5.42 22.80
C GLY A 43 -10.63 5.98 21.72
N PHE A 44 -9.45 6.37 22.11
CA PHE A 44 -8.44 6.91 21.23
C PHE A 44 -7.24 5.96 21.15
N THR A 45 -6.79 5.65 19.96
CA THR A 45 -5.63 4.79 19.71
C THR A 45 -4.63 5.55 18.84
N TYR A 46 -3.38 5.55 19.25
CA TYR A 46 -2.26 5.88 18.38
C TYR A 46 -1.63 4.60 17.88
N SER A 47 -1.38 4.52 16.58
CA SER A 47 -0.62 3.43 15.98
C SER A 47 0.44 3.97 15.04
N ASN A 48 1.60 3.34 15.07
CA ASN A 48 2.67 3.56 14.13
C ASN A 48 2.87 2.29 13.29
N LEU A 49 3.05 2.46 11.99
CA LEU A 49 3.35 1.37 11.06
C LEU A 49 4.54 1.78 10.20
N PHE A 50 5.68 1.13 10.44
CA PHE A 50 6.85 1.23 9.59
C PHE A 50 6.83 0.15 8.52
N ILE A 51 7.02 0.55 7.26
CA ILE A 51 7.05 -0.32 6.09
C ILE A 51 8.39 -0.16 5.38
N PHE A 52 9.06 -1.27 5.14
CA PHE A 52 10.24 -1.37 4.31
C PHE A 52 9.92 -2.24 3.09
N ASN A 53 9.92 -1.64 1.92
CA ASN A 53 9.79 -2.34 0.64
C ASN A 53 11.16 -2.39 -0.01
N ALA A 54 11.68 -3.59 -0.27
CA ALA A 54 12.87 -3.80 -1.07
C ALA A 54 12.49 -4.60 -2.32
N ARG A 55 12.94 -4.13 -3.46
CA ARG A 55 12.60 -4.69 -4.77
C ARG A 55 13.87 -4.80 -5.58
N ASP A 56 14.13 -5.99 -6.11
CA ASP A 56 15.35 -6.37 -6.81
C ASP A 56 15.14 -6.60 -8.31
N GLU A 57 13.87 -6.70 -8.74
CA GLU A 57 13.51 -6.92 -10.14
C GLU A 57 12.46 -5.91 -10.60
N SER A 58 12.57 -5.47 -11.85
CA SER A 58 11.51 -4.80 -12.60
C SER A 58 10.90 -5.77 -13.59
N LYS A 59 9.57 -5.87 -13.61
CA LYS A 59 8.79 -6.79 -14.45
C LYS A 59 8.12 -6.06 -15.59
N GLY A 60 8.22 -6.65 -16.78
CA GLY A 60 7.48 -6.22 -17.98
C GLY A 60 6.02 -6.67 -17.96
N PRO A 61 5.25 -6.34 -19.03
CA PRO A 61 3.83 -6.67 -19.14
C PRO A 61 3.52 -8.17 -19.12
N GLY A 62 4.43 -9.01 -19.60
CA GLY A 62 4.33 -10.47 -19.55
C GLY A 62 4.85 -11.10 -18.25
N GLY A 63 5.37 -10.29 -17.31
CA GLY A 63 5.99 -10.77 -16.06
C GLY A 63 7.47 -11.14 -16.21
N GLU A 64 8.06 -10.92 -17.38
CA GLU A 64 9.50 -11.08 -17.64
C GLU A 64 10.32 -10.07 -16.85
N VAL A 65 11.56 -10.41 -16.48
CA VAL A 65 12.50 -9.48 -15.87
C VAL A 65 13.05 -8.56 -16.96
N VAL A 66 12.78 -7.26 -16.85
CA VAL A 66 13.26 -6.25 -17.79
C VAL A 66 14.44 -5.45 -17.25
N ALA A 67 14.62 -5.40 -15.95
CA ALA A 67 15.78 -4.83 -15.28
C ALA A 67 15.99 -5.46 -13.91
N THR A 68 17.25 -5.49 -13.46
CA THR A 68 17.64 -5.89 -12.10
C THR A 68 18.27 -4.72 -11.36
N GLY A 69 18.30 -4.79 -10.04
CA GLY A 69 18.86 -3.73 -9.22
C GLY A 69 18.28 -3.71 -7.81
N SER A 70 18.22 -2.56 -7.20
CA SER A 70 17.59 -2.39 -5.90
C SER A 70 16.68 -1.15 -5.89
N ASN A 71 15.45 -1.32 -5.45
CA ASN A 71 14.56 -0.21 -5.12
C ASN A 71 14.13 -0.38 -3.67
N ALA A 72 14.40 0.61 -2.83
CA ALA A 72 14.01 0.61 -1.43
C ALA A 72 13.09 1.80 -1.16
N VAL A 73 11.89 1.51 -0.66
CA VAL A 73 10.92 2.51 -0.20
C VAL A 73 10.66 2.26 1.27
N MET A 74 10.89 3.28 2.09
CA MET A 74 10.54 3.28 3.50
C MET A 74 9.36 4.21 3.71
N ILE A 75 8.35 3.75 4.44
CA ILE A 75 7.17 4.54 4.77
C ILE A 75 6.91 4.38 6.26
N ASP A 76 6.72 5.49 6.94
CA ASP A 76 6.32 5.56 8.34
C ASP A 76 4.95 6.21 8.44
N LEU A 77 3.94 5.44 8.86
CA LEU A 77 2.57 5.91 9.04
C LEU A 77 2.29 6.11 10.52
N ASN A 78 1.96 7.33 10.87
CA ASN A 78 1.52 7.72 12.19
C ASN A 78 0.01 7.92 12.16
N THR A 79 -0.75 6.98 12.69
CA THR A 79 -2.21 6.94 12.58
C THR A 79 -2.87 7.19 13.94
N PHE A 80 -3.79 8.13 13.95
CA PHE A 80 -4.66 8.45 15.06
C PHE A 80 -6.05 7.91 14.78
N VAL A 81 -6.55 7.06 15.66
CA VAL A 81 -7.84 6.39 15.53
C VAL A 81 -8.74 6.81 16.66
N TRP A 82 -9.94 7.24 16.36
CA TRP A 82 -10.98 7.47 17.35
C TRP A 82 -12.18 6.56 17.09
N VAL A 83 -12.69 5.91 18.14
CA VAL A 83 -13.85 5.00 18.07
C VAL A 83 -14.91 5.46 19.06
N SER A 84 -16.15 5.60 18.59
CA SER A 84 -17.30 6.04 19.40
C SER A 84 -17.62 5.03 20.52
N ARG A 85 -18.15 5.55 21.64
CA ARG A 85 -18.69 4.70 22.72
C ARG A 85 -20.08 4.17 22.39
N GLY A 86 -20.88 4.99 21.71
CA GLY A 86 -22.22 4.62 21.26
C GLY A 86 -22.18 3.89 19.91
N THR A 87 -23.31 3.25 19.59
CA THR A 87 -23.54 2.61 18.29
C THR A 87 -24.53 3.42 17.46
N LEU A 88 -24.44 3.29 16.16
CA LEU A 88 -25.31 3.85 15.13
C LEU A 88 -25.81 2.70 14.23
N LEU A 89 -26.80 2.94 13.38
CA LEU A 89 -27.18 2.06 12.27
C LEU A 89 -27.13 0.55 12.63
N ASP A 90 -28.09 0.11 13.42
CA ASP A 90 -28.22 -1.30 13.83
C ASP A 90 -26.98 -1.88 14.54
N GLY A 91 -26.39 -1.09 15.43
CA GLY A 91 -25.29 -1.56 16.28
C GLY A 91 -23.89 -1.33 15.72
N ALA A 92 -23.76 -0.61 14.62
CA ALA A 92 -22.45 -0.21 14.12
C ALA A 92 -21.73 0.75 15.08
N ARG A 93 -20.45 0.54 15.34
CA ARG A 93 -19.59 1.56 15.94
C ARG A 93 -19.05 2.47 14.84
N PHE A 94 -19.15 3.77 15.11
CA PHE A 94 -18.53 4.77 14.27
C PHE A 94 -17.08 4.99 14.70
N SER A 95 -16.18 5.15 13.72
CA SER A 95 -14.80 5.57 13.97
C SER A 95 -14.29 6.45 12.85
N ALA A 96 -13.22 7.17 13.14
CA ALA A 96 -12.48 7.98 12.18
C ALA A 96 -10.99 7.82 12.38
N THR A 97 -10.21 7.96 11.31
CA THR A 97 -8.75 7.91 11.37
C THR A 97 -8.11 9.04 10.59
N ALA A 98 -6.97 9.50 11.08
CA ALA A 98 -6.10 10.44 10.40
C ALA A 98 -4.68 9.90 10.44
N SER A 99 -3.99 9.88 9.28
CA SER A 99 -2.64 9.34 9.16
C SER A 99 -1.69 10.37 8.55
N LEU A 100 -0.59 10.59 9.23
CA LEU A 100 0.56 11.36 8.75
C LEU A 100 1.61 10.37 8.24
N LEU A 101 2.01 10.53 6.99
CA LEU A 101 2.96 9.67 6.33
C LEU A 101 4.28 10.40 6.11
N VAL A 102 5.37 9.71 6.44
CA VAL A 102 6.73 10.12 6.09
C VAL A 102 7.32 9.03 5.22
N SER A 103 7.93 9.38 4.10
CA SER A 103 8.56 8.38 3.24
C SER A 103 9.86 8.85 2.64
N ASN A 104 10.68 7.89 2.22
CA ASN A 104 11.82 8.10 1.35
C ASN A 104 11.88 6.98 0.31
N ASN A 105 12.62 7.21 -0.76
CA ASN A 105 12.78 6.24 -1.83
C ASN A 105 14.22 6.29 -2.37
N SER A 106 14.76 5.13 -2.71
CA SER A 106 16.02 4.99 -3.45
C SER A 106 15.88 3.94 -4.54
N LEU A 107 16.49 4.18 -5.67
CA LEU A 107 16.54 3.24 -6.80
C LEU A 107 17.99 3.11 -7.27
N ALA A 108 18.45 1.88 -7.43
CA ALA A 108 19.65 1.56 -8.20
C ALA A 108 19.29 0.44 -9.19
N SER A 109 19.62 0.59 -10.45
CA SER A 109 19.35 -0.42 -11.47
C SER A 109 20.49 -0.53 -12.47
N ASP A 110 20.58 -1.70 -13.10
CA ASP A 110 21.54 -1.98 -14.16
C ASP A 110 21.33 -1.13 -15.43
N THR A 111 20.11 -0.61 -15.61
CA THR A 111 19.73 0.19 -16.79
C THR A 111 19.75 1.71 -16.54
N GLN A 112 19.54 2.17 -15.31
CA GLN A 112 19.35 3.60 -14.99
C GLN A 112 20.40 4.18 -14.03
N GLY A 113 21.29 3.32 -13.47
CA GLY A 113 22.22 3.75 -12.45
C GLY A 113 21.56 4.01 -11.10
N GLN A 114 22.15 4.85 -10.28
CA GLN A 114 21.67 5.16 -8.93
C GLN A 114 20.85 6.45 -8.92
N LEU A 115 19.62 6.37 -8.45
CA LEU A 115 18.70 7.49 -8.21
C LEU A 115 18.29 7.49 -6.75
N SER A 116 18.35 8.65 -6.10
CA SER A 116 17.84 8.85 -4.75
C SER A 116 16.75 9.90 -4.80
N ALA A 117 15.53 9.51 -4.46
CA ALA A 117 14.48 10.47 -4.20
C ALA A 117 14.60 10.94 -2.74
N GLY A 118 14.42 12.24 -2.51
CA GLY A 118 14.44 12.82 -1.18
C GLY A 118 13.38 12.20 -0.26
N GLY A 119 13.61 12.30 1.05
CA GLY A 119 12.60 11.96 2.05
C GLY A 119 11.78 13.17 2.47
N GLY A 120 10.67 12.93 3.18
CA GLY A 120 9.85 13.98 3.76
C GLY A 120 8.42 13.54 4.08
N PHE A 121 7.60 14.52 4.46
CA PHE A 121 6.17 14.28 4.61
C PHE A 121 5.55 13.95 3.26
N ALA A 122 4.85 12.83 3.21
CA ALA A 122 4.05 12.38 2.07
C ALA A 122 2.61 12.90 2.19
N ASP A 123 1.73 12.32 1.41
CA ASP A 123 0.32 12.72 1.37
C ASP A 123 -0.40 12.34 2.67
N PHE A 124 -1.31 13.21 3.11
CA PHE A 124 -2.13 12.98 4.29
C PHE A 124 -3.33 12.08 3.97
N PHE A 125 -3.54 11.04 4.78
CA PHE A 125 -4.68 10.13 4.60
C PHE A 125 -5.70 10.30 5.72
N LEU A 126 -6.96 10.54 5.35
CA LEU A 126 -8.09 10.70 6.25
C LEU A 126 -9.17 9.68 5.93
N GLN A 127 -9.67 8.97 6.93
CA GLN A 127 -10.92 8.21 6.84
C GLN A 127 -11.93 8.82 7.81
N PRO A 128 -12.76 9.76 7.34
CA PRO A 128 -13.73 10.45 8.21
C PRO A 128 -14.90 9.57 8.62
N PHE A 129 -15.17 8.50 7.85
CA PHE A 129 -16.31 7.62 8.07
C PHE A 129 -15.88 6.17 8.03
N ILE A 130 -15.92 5.53 9.18
CA ILE A 130 -15.72 4.08 9.34
C ILE A 130 -16.89 3.57 10.17
N LEU A 131 -17.57 2.55 9.66
CA LEU A 131 -18.64 1.84 10.36
C LEU A 131 -18.22 0.39 10.54
N GLY A 132 -18.36 -0.12 11.75
CA GLY A 132 -17.99 -1.49 12.09
C GLY A 132 -19.06 -2.22 12.88
N TRP A 133 -19.49 -3.36 12.39
CA TRP A 133 -20.44 -4.28 13.03
C TRP A 133 -19.69 -5.50 13.54
N GLN A 134 -19.99 -5.92 14.73
CA GLN A 134 -19.35 -7.07 15.36
C GLN A 134 -20.41 -8.01 15.94
N THR A 135 -20.42 -9.25 15.48
CA THR A 135 -21.20 -10.34 16.03
C THR A 135 -20.29 -11.34 16.78
N GLU A 136 -20.85 -12.44 17.26
CA GLU A 136 -20.06 -13.53 17.85
C GLU A 136 -19.10 -14.17 16.84
N ARG A 137 -19.50 -14.23 15.56
CA ARG A 137 -18.81 -14.98 14.51
C ARG A 137 -18.21 -14.13 13.42
N VAL A 138 -18.69 -12.92 13.24
CA VAL A 138 -18.30 -12.08 12.11
C VAL A 138 -18.10 -10.64 12.55
N GLY A 139 -17.00 -10.06 12.15
CA GLY A 139 -16.78 -8.61 12.14
C GLY A 139 -16.82 -8.09 10.72
N ILE A 140 -17.49 -6.97 10.50
CA ILE A 140 -17.54 -6.26 9.21
C ILE A 140 -17.18 -4.80 9.47
N ARG A 141 -16.36 -4.24 8.61
CA ARG A 141 -16.00 -2.83 8.66
C ARG A 141 -16.08 -2.24 7.25
N THR A 142 -16.72 -1.10 7.11
CA THR A 142 -16.73 -0.32 5.87
C THR A 142 -16.17 1.06 6.14
N ALA A 143 -15.47 1.63 5.19
CA ALA A 143 -14.87 2.94 5.33
C ALA A 143 -14.84 3.70 4.01
N TYR A 144 -14.80 5.01 4.12
CA TYR A 144 -14.43 5.90 3.04
C TYR A 144 -13.21 6.70 3.45
N GLY A 145 -12.18 6.65 2.61
CA GLY A 145 -10.93 7.34 2.82
C GLY A 145 -10.62 8.34 1.71
N VAL A 146 -9.81 9.33 2.03
CA VAL A 146 -9.28 10.32 1.08
C VAL A 146 -7.80 10.51 1.35
N LEU A 147 -6.96 10.28 0.34
CA LEU A 147 -5.58 10.72 0.32
C LEU A 147 -5.52 12.10 -0.32
N MET A 148 -4.99 13.07 0.42
CA MET A 148 -4.86 14.45 -0.02
C MET A 148 -3.42 14.68 -0.50
N PRO A 149 -3.18 15.31 -1.66
CA PRO A 149 -1.84 15.55 -2.20
C PRO A 149 -1.14 16.69 -1.46
N THR A 150 -0.82 16.46 -0.19
CA THR A 150 -0.14 17.43 0.69
C THR A 150 1.36 17.25 0.72
N GLY A 151 1.87 16.12 0.22
CA GLY A 151 3.29 15.85 0.08
C GLY A 151 3.92 16.67 -1.05
N ARG A 152 5.23 16.86 -0.98
CA ARG A 152 5.96 17.56 -2.04
C ARG A 152 5.80 16.84 -3.38
N PHE A 153 5.24 17.56 -4.36
CA PHE A 153 5.13 17.11 -5.74
C PHE A 153 5.46 18.24 -6.71
N ASN A 154 6.39 17.99 -7.63
CA ASN A 154 6.71 18.84 -8.77
C ASN A 154 6.78 17.96 -10.02
N ALA A 155 6.04 18.33 -11.06
CA ALA A 155 6.03 17.59 -12.31
C ALA A 155 7.45 17.44 -12.88
N GLY A 156 7.87 16.20 -13.16
CA GLY A 156 9.21 15.89 -13.71
C GLY A 156 10.34 15.86 -12.68
N ALA A 157 10.12 16.19 -11.41
CA ALA A 157 11.14 16.07 -10.38
C ALA A 157 11.32 14.61 -9.91
N SER A 158 12.56 14.23 -9.59
CA SER A 158 12.90 12.89 -9.10
C SER A 158 12.78 12.74 -7.59
N ASP A 159 12.57 13.84 -6.84
CA ASP A 159 12.53 13.88 -5.38
C ASP A 159 11.12 14.02 -4.81
N ASN A 160 10.10 13.70 -5.61
CA ASN A 160 8.71 13.72 -5.20
C ASN A 160 8.44 12.69 -4.08
N VAL A 161 7.71 13.12 -3.06
CA VAL A 161 7.26 12.29 -1.92
C VAL A 161 5.73 12.15 -1.94
N GLY A 162 5.03 13.16 -2.44
CA GLY A 162 3.59 13.16 -2.68
C GLY A 162 3.23 12.63 -4.07
N SER A 163 1.97 12.23 -4.23
CA SER A 163 1.41 11.69 -5.48
C SER A 163 1.06 12.78 -6.51
N GLY A 164 0.75 13.99 -6.03
CA GLY A 164 0.27 15.09 -6.86
C GLY A 164 -1.17 14.91 -7.35
N TYR A 165 -1.96 13.99 -6.77
CA TYR A 165 -3.38 13.78 -7.09
C TYR A 165 -4.16 13.32 -5.86
N TRP A 166 -5.46 13.61 -5.85
CA TRP A 166 -6.38 13.10 -4.85
C TRP A 166 -6.72 11.65 -5.12
N THR A 167 -6.86 10.86 -4.04
CA THR A 167 -7.38 9.49 -4.12
C THR A 167 -8.56 9.33 -3.20
N HIS A 168 -9.69 8.90 -3.74
CA HIS A 168 -10.88 8.51 -3.00
C HIS A 168 -10.88 6.99 -2.85
N ALA A 169 -10.97 6.50 -1.62
CA ALA A 169 -10.70 5.10 -1.27
C ALA A 169 -11.83 4.48 -0.44
N PRO A 170 -12.98 4.12 -1.05
CA PRO A 170 -13.96 3.27 -0.41
C PRO A 170 -13.36 1.90 -0.14
N SER A 171 -13.65 1.33 1.05
CA SER A 171 -13.10 0.05 1.46
C SER A 171 -14.06 -0.74 2.35
N ALA A 172 -13.87 -2.06 2.36
CA ALA A 172 -14.58 -2.97 3.24
C ALA A 172 -13.64 -4.06 3.76
N GLY A 173 -13.83 -4.46 5.02
CA GLY A 173 -13.13 -5.56 5.65
C GLY A 173 -14.11 -6.53 6.29
N VAL A 174 -13.81 -7.82 6.23
CA VAL A 174 -14.53 -8.87 6.91
C VAL A 174 -13.57 -9.76 7.69
N THR A 175 -13.98 -10.18 8.88
CA THR A 175 -13.28 -11.18 9.68
C THR A 175 -14.28 -12.22 10.16
N VAL A 176 -14.06 -13.48 9.82
CA VAL A 176 -14.89 -14.62 10.23
C VAL A 176 -14.13 -15.42 11.29
N PHE A 177 -14.70 -15.54 12.48
CA PHE A 177 -14.15 -16.35 13.56
C PHE A 177 -14.60 -17.80 13.42
N LEU A 178 -13.67 -18.68 13.09
CA LEU A 178 -13.93 -20.10 12.84
C LEU A 178 -14.17 -20.87 14.13
N THR A 179 -13.66 -20.39 15.26
CA THR A 179 -13.79 -21.01 16.58
C THR A 179 -14.62 -20.13 17.50
N ARG A 180 -15.36 -20.76 18.45
CA ARG A 180 -16.21 -20.03 19.43
C ARG A 180 -15.40 -19.11 20.34
N ASP A 181 -14.17 -19.47 20.65
CA ASP A 181 -13.24 -18.67 21.45
C ASP A 181 -12.57 -17.52 20.62
N LYS A 182 -12.99 -17.34 19.37
CA LYS A 182 -12.48 -16.33 18.42
C LYS A 182 -10.97 -16.40 18.15
N ARG A 183 -10.32 -17.53 18.47
CA ARG A 183 -8.86 -17.66 18.33
C ARG A 183 -8.40 -17.92 16.91
N THR A 184 -9.24 -18.54 16.07
CA THR A 184 -8.93 -18.78 14.66
C THR A 184 -9.83 -17.94 13.80
N ALA A 185 -9.25 -17.14 12.92
CA ALA A 185 -9.97 -16.20 12.08
C ALA A 185 -9.50 -16.22 10.63
N LEU A 186 -10.44 -16.03 9.71
CA LEU A 186 -10.21 -15.66 8.33
C LEU A 186 -10.51 -14.18 8.19
N SER A 187 -9.65 -13.42 7.50
CA SER A 187 -9.88 -12.02 7.21
C SER A 187 -9.69 -11.74 5.73
N ALA A 188 -10.50 -10.85 5.20
CA ALA A 188 -10.34 -10.25 3.89
C ALA A 188 -10.64 -8.76 3.96
N PHE A 189 -9.87 -7.98 3.25
CA PHE A 189 -10.01 -6.54 3.08
C PHE A 189 -10.02 -6.23 1.60
N HIS A 190 -10.83 -5.27 1.20
CA HIS A 190 -10.85 -4.73 -0.16
C HIS A 190 -10.91 -3.21 -0.10
N MET A 191 -10.12 -2.56 -0.96
CA MET A 191 -10.15 -1.13 -1.22
C MET A 191 -10.18 -0.90 -2.73
N TYR A 192 -10.90 0.11 -3.16
CA TYR A 192 -10.83 0.59 -4.53
C TYR A 192 -10.38 2.04 -4.52
N GLU A 193 -9.36 2.35 -5.30
CA GLU A 193 -8.76 3.67 -5.36
C GLU A 193 -9.18 4.40 -6.62
N PHE A 194 -9.90 5.51 -6.45
CA PHE A 194 -10.25 6.45 -7.51
C PHE A 194 -9.28 7.62 -7.48
N HIS A 195 -8.40 7.68 -8.45
CA HIS A 195 -7.41 8.75 -8.58
C HIS A 195 -7.93 9.88 -9.45
N THR A 196 -7.64 11.12 -9.09
CA THR A 196 -7.88 12.29 -9.95
C THR A 196 -6.71 12.51 -10.90
N VAL A 197 -6.81 13.51 -11.75
CA VAL A 197 -5.71 13.93 -12.63
C VAL A 197 -4.55 14.46 -11.79
N GLN A 198 -3.33 14.06 -12.14
CA GLN A 198 -2.11 14.49 -11.47
C GLN A 198 -1.78 15.96 -11.81
N GLU A 199 -1.50 16.74 -10.79
CA GLU A 199 -1.17 18.14 -10.90
C GLU A 199 0.07 18.39 -11.79
N GLY A 200 0.01 19.38 -12.63
CA GLY A 200 1.12 19.80 -13.50
C GLY A 200 1.50 18.83 -14.63
N THR A 201 0.90 17.64 -14.72
CA THR A 201 1.22 16.66 -15.79
C THR A 201 0.05 16.38 -16.72
N ALA A 202 -1.19 16.64 -16.29
CA ALA A 202 -2.42 16.21 -16.95
C ALA A 202 -2.52 14.68 -17.16
N ILE A 203 -1.75 13.89 -16.42
CA ILE A 203 -1.83 12.43 -16.40
C ILE A 203 -2.94 12.00 -15.44
N HIS A 204 -3.83 11.14 -15.91
CA HIS A 204 -4.79 10.44 -15.08
C HIS A 204 -4.21 9.04 -14.76
N PRO A 205 -3.80 8.74 -13.52
CA PRO A 205 -3.35 7.41 -13.15
C PRO A 205 -4.47 6.40 -13.33
N GLY A 206 -4.16 5.17 -13.68
CA GLY A 206 -5.17 4.13 -13.72
C GLY A 206 -5.71 3.86 -12.31
N GLN A 207 -7.01 3.58 -12.22
CA GLN A 207 -7.67 3.22 -10.97
C GLN A 207 -7.12 1.88 -10.45
N THR A 208 -7.16 1.67 -9.13
CA THR A 208 -6.55 0.50 -8.49
C THR A 208 -7.56 -0.27 -7.63
N ALA A 209 -7.44 -1.57 -7.62
CA ALA A 209 -8.13 -2.45 -6.69
C ALA A 209 -7.10 -3.18 -5.81
N ASP A 210 -7.36 -3.22 -4.51
CA ASP A 210 -6.54 -3.83 -3.48
C ASP A 210 -7.31 -4.92 -2.76
N VAL A 211 -6.65 -6.01 -2.45
CA VAL A 211 -7.17 -7.08 -1.61
C VAL A 211 -6.07 -7.54 -0.66
N ASP A 212 -6.36 -7.53 0.65
CA ASP A 212 -5.54 -8.21 1.65
C ASP A 212 -6.33 -9.39 2.23
N TYR A 213 -5.63 -10.44 2.63
CA TYR A 213 -6.26 -11.62 3.22
C TYR A 213 -5.35 -12.34 4.22
N SER A 214 -5.97 -13.08 5.15
CA SER A 214 -5.23 -13.89 6.11
C SER A 214 -6.03 -15.06 6.68
N VAL A 215 -5.26 -16.03 7.17
CA VAL A 215 -5.69 -17.03 8.16
C VAL A 215 -4.83 -16.83 9.39
N THR A 216 -5.44 -16.55 10.53
CA THR A 216 -4.72 -16.27 11.77
C THR A 216 -5.18 -17.15 12.91
N ARG A 217 -4.26 -17.41 13.86
CA ARG A 217 -4.55 -18.06 15.11
C ARG A 217 -3.93 -17.28 16.27
N THR A 218 -4.74 -17.01 17.29
CA THR A 218 -4.30 -16.38 18.53
C THR A 218 -4.05 -17.44 19.59
N VAL A 219 -2.89 -17.42 20.22
CA VAL A 219 -2.49 -18.28 21.33
C VAL A 219 -2.31 -17.40 22.56
N ARG A 220 -2.87 -17.82 23.67
CA ARG A 220 -2.61 -17.21 24.97
C ARG A 220 -1.27 -17.73 25.49
N VAL A 221 -0.31 -16.86 25.63
CA VAL A 221 1.04 -17.21 26.15
C VAL A 221 1.02 -17.26 27.67
N ASN A 222 0.36 -16.29 28.29
CA ASN A 222 0.09 -16.21 29.71
C ASN A 222 -1.17 -15.34 29.94
N ASP A 223 -1.48 -14.99 31.19
CA ASP A 223 -2.70 -14.23 31.52
C ASP A 223 -2.71 -12.82 30.92
N ASP A 224 -1.54 -12.21 30.74
CA ASP A 224 -1.40 -10.84 30.24
C ASP A 224 -0.95 -10.76 28.78
N THR A 225 -0.62 -11.89 28.13
CA THR A 225 0.04 -11.87 26.81
C THR A 225 -0.66 -12.80 25.84
N GLN A 226 -1.02 -12.26 24.69
CA GLN A 226 -1.54 -13.03 23.56
C GLN A 226 -0.60 -12.89 22.36
N LEU A 227 -0.41 -14.00 21.65
CA LEU A 227 0.36 -14.06 20.40
C LEU A 227 -0.57 -14.49 19.26
N GLN A 228 -0.76 -13.63 18.26
CA GLN A 228 -1.44 -13.99 17.02
C GLN A 228 -0.39 -14.32 15.97
N LEU A 229 -0.53 -15.46 15.32
CA LEU A 229 0.29 -15.90 14.20
C LEU A 229 -0.60 -16.17 12.99
N GLY A 230 -0.09 -15.95 11.77
CA GLY A 230 -0.88 -16.23 10.58
C GLY A 230 -0.11 -16.24 9.28
N VAL A 231 -0.75 -16.87 8.29
CA VAL A 231 -0.40 -16.73 6.88
C VAL A 231 -1.23 -15.57 6.34
N ILE A 232 -0.57 -14.69 5.60
CA ILE A 232 -1.15 -13.46 5.08
C ILE A 232 -0.78 -13.29 3.61
N GLY A 233 -1.56 -12.51 2.88
CA GLY A 233 -1.24 -12.16 1.51
C GLY A 233 -1.95 -10.90 1.08
N TYR A 234 -1.54 -10.40 -0.09
CA TYR A 234 -2.20 -9.29 -0.75
C TYR A 234 -2.15 -9.40 -2.27
N GLY A 235 -3.07 -8.70 -2.91
CA GLY A 235 -3.04 -8.40 -4.33
C GLY A 235 -3.38 -6.95 -4.58
N GLN A 236 -2.76 -6.34 -5.59
CA GLN A 236 -3.05 -4.98 -6.05
C GLN A 236 -3.03 -4.97 -7.58
N TRP A 237 -4.06 -4.39 -8.20
CA TRP A 237 -4.21 -4.37 -9.65
C TRP A 237 -4.64 -3.00 -10.13
N GLN A 238 -3.98 -2.51 -11.17
CA GLN A 238 -4.50 -1.40 -11.95
C GLN A 238 -5.69 -1.90 -12.80
N THR A 239 -6.85 -1.27 -12.65
CA THR A 239 -8.11 -1.71 -13.27
C THR A 239 -8.49 -0.96 -14.53
N THR A 240 -8.03 0.28 -14.67
CA THR A 240 -8.23 1.13 -15.86
C THR A 240 -6.90 1.58 -16.44
N ASP A 241 -6.88 1.98 -17.68
CA ASP A 241 -5.67 2.49 -18.33
C ASP A 241 -5.22 3.82 -17.73
N LYS A 242 -3.92 4.04 -17.71
CA LYS A 242 -3.34 5.34 -17.49
C LYS A 242 -3.52 6.17 -18.76
N THR A 243 -3.93 7.42 -18.63
CA THR A 243 -4.15 8.34 -19.77
C THR A 243 -3.47 9.68 -19.54
N GLY A 244 -3.13 10.38 -20.58
CA GLY A 244 -2.54 11.71 -20.53
C GLY A 244 -1.80 12.07 -21.81
N PRO A 245 -1.45 13.36 -22.01
CA PRO A 245 -0.85 13.83 -23.25
C PRO A 245 0.51 13.19 -23.56
N THR A 246 1.24 12.74 -22.53
CA THR A 246 2.57 12.12 -22.66
C THR A 246 2.53 10.59 -22.57
N ILE A 247 1.35 9.98 -22.38
CA ILE A 247 1.19 8.55 -22.22
C ILE A 247 0.88 7.90 -23.56
N THR A 248 1.73 7.01 -24.02
CA THR A 248 1.49 6.22 -25.23
C THR A 248 0.40 5.14 -24.97
N ALA A 249 -0.23 4.65 -26.02
CA ALA A 249 -1.24 3.58 -25.89
C ALA A 249 -0.66 2.31 -25.23
N ALA A 250 0.60 1.97 -25.51
CA ALA A 250 1.26 0.83 -24.90
C ALA A 250 1.52 1.04 -23.40
N GLU A 251 1.98 2.20 -22.99
CA GLU A 251 2.17 2.55 -21.57
C GLU A 251 0.85 2.63 -20.82
N GLY A 252 -0.20 3.17 -21.44
CA GLY A 252 -1.53 3.26 -20.86
C GLY A 252 -2.12 1.90 -20.55
N SER A 253 -2.00 0.96 -21.48
CA SER A 253 -2.52 -0.40 -21.38
C SER A 253 -1.64 -1.37 -20.56
N ALA A 254 -0.41 -1.00 -20.24
CA ALA A 254 0.51 -1.80 -19.43
C ALA A 254 0.12 -1.76 -17.94
N ARG A 255 -1.05 -2.30 -17.61
CA ARG A 255 -1.60 -2.31 -16.25
C ARG A 255 -0.74 -3.17 -15.34
N TYR A 256 -0.35 -2.62 -14.19
CA TYR A 256 0.44 -3.36 -13.23
C TYR A 256 -0.42 -4.34 -12.43
N LYS A 257 0.21 -5.41 -11.98
CA LYS A 257 -0.33 -6.40 -11.06
C LYS A 257 0.74 -6.78 -10.04
N VAL A 258 0.34 -6.86 -8.78
CA VAL A 258 1.18 -7.28 -7.66
C VAL A 258 0.48 -8.39 -6.90
N ASN A 259 1.20 -9.44 -6.51
CA ASN A 259 0.72 -10.48 -5.61
C ASN A 259 1.80 -10.76 -4.57
N ALA A 260 1.39 -11.08 -3.36
CA ALA A 260 2.31 -11.51 -2.32
C ALA A 260 1.69 -12.50 -1.34
N LEU A 261 2.56 -13.34 -0.78
CA LEU A 261 2.27 -14.19 0.37
C LEU A 261 3.31 -13.97 1.45
N GLY A 262 2.93 -14.23 2.70
CA GLY A 262 3.81 -13.99 3.81
C GLY A 262 3.28 -14.48 5.14
N PHE A 263 3.88 -13.97 6.20
CA PHE A 263 3.59 -14.34 7.59
C PHE A 263 3.36 -13.10 8.43
N ALA A 264 2.46 -13.23 9.43
CA ALA A 264 2.22 -12.23 10.45
C ALA A 264 2.46 -12.82 11.84
N SER A 265 3.00 -11.97 12.70
CA SER A 265 3.10 -12.18 14.13
C SER A 265 2.65 -10.90 14.84
N ASN A 266 1.77 -11.01 15.83
CA ASN A 266 1.36 -9.87 16.64
C ASN A 266 1.28 -10.27 18.11
N VAL A 267 2.03 -9.57 18.95
CA VAL A 267 1.96 -9.70 20.41
C VAL A 267 1.05 -8.59 20.94
N SER A 268 0.09 -8.95 21.74
CA SER A 268 -0.80 -8.00 22.42
C SER A 268 -0.77 -8.19 23.93
N LEU A 269 -0.82 -7.07 24.64
CA LEU A 269 -0.91 -6.96 26.09
C LEU A 269 -2.25 -6.29 26.43
N PRO A 270 -3.38 -7.05 26.47
CA PRO A 270 -4.71 -6.46 26.59
C PRO A 270 -4.89 -5.58 27.83
N ALA A 271 -4.35 -6.00 28.99
CA ALA A 271 -4.43 -5.22 30.23
C ALA A 271 -3.71 -3.86 30.13
N ARG A 272 -2.68 -3.75 29.27
CA ARG A 272 -1.93 -2.51 29.03
C ARG A 272 -2.40 -1.78 27.77
N LYS A 273 -3.33 -2.38 27.01
CA LYS A 273 -3.85 -1.87 25.74
C LYS A 273 -2.72 -1.56 24.72
N VAL A 274 -1.70 -2.39 24.67
CA VAL A 274 -0.54 -2.24 23.78
C VAL A 274 -0.45 -3.46 22.88
N SER A 275 -0.06 -3.25 21.62
CA SER A 275 0.29 -4.32 20.69
C SER A 275 1.53 -3.98 19.87
N LEU A 276 2.25 -5.04 19.47
CA LEU A 276 3.41 -4.98 18.57
C LEU A 276 3.28 -6.07 17.52
N GLY A 277 3.33 -5.68 16.26
CA GLY A 277 3.15 -6.56 15.11
C GLY A 277 4.34 -6.57 14.17
N LEU A 278 4.57 -7.71 13.55
CA LEU A 278 5.53 -7.92 12.48
C LEU A 278 4.84 -8.66 11.35
N LYS A 279 5.02 -8.18 10.11
CA LYS A 279 4.56 -8.88 8.90
C LYS A 279 5.69 -8.91 7.88
N TYR A 280 5.83 -10.03 7.21
CA TYR A 280 6.73 -10.22 6.08
C TYR A 280 5.95 -10.72 4.88
N PHE A 281 6.20 -10.16 3.71
CA PHE A 281 5.60 -10.59 2.45
C PHE A 281 6.70 -10.79 1.40
N LYS A 282 6.59 -11.86 0.61
CA LYS A 282 7.35 -12.03 -0.63
C LYS A 282 6.40 -11.85 -1.80
N GLU A 283 6.74 -10.93 -2.70
CA GLU A 283 6.01 -10.71 -3.94
C GLU A 283 6.35 -11.79 -4.98
N PHE A 284 5.40 -12.11 -5.85
CA PHE A 284 5.55 -13.10 -6.93
C PHE A 284 4.59 -12.79 -8.08
N SER A 285 4.98 -13.20 -9.30
CA SER A 285 4.15 -13.04 -10.51
C SER A 285 3.64 -11.62 -10.73
N ASN A 286 4.48 -10.63 -10.43
CA ASN A 286 4.15 -9.24 -10.72
C ASN A 286 4.29 -8.98 -12.23
N THR A 287 3.49 -8.03 -12.73
CA THR A 287 3.56 -7.55 -14.12
C THR A 287 3.57 -6.04 -14.16
N SER A 288 4.28 -5.45 -15.11
CA SER A 288 4.40 -3.99 -15.33
C SER A 288 4.75 -3.20 -14.06
N THR A 289 5.55 -3.77 -13.15
CA THR A 289 5.98 -3.12 -11.91
C THR A 289 7.18 -3.83 -11.29
N PHE A 290 7.68 -3.31 -10.19
CA PHE A 290 8.75 -3.96 -9.41
C PHE A 290 8.25 -5.22 -8.69
N GLN A 291 9.18 -6.12 -8.34
CA GLN A 291 8.94 -7.29 -7.52
C GLN A 291 10.05 -7.44 -6.48
N GLY A 292 9.68 -7.85 -5.26
CA GLY A 292 10.63 -8.04 -4.17
C GLY A 292 9.98 -8.54 -2.90
N TYR A 293 10.22 -7.86 -1.78
CA TYR A 293 9.61 -8.20 -0.50
C TYR A 293 9.24 -6.96 0.31
N THR A 294 8.34 -7.14 1.27
CA THR A 294 7.89 -6.10 2.19
C THR A 294 8.02 -6.58 3.63
N LEU A 295 8.61 -5.76 4.49
CA LEU A 295 8.62 -5.91 5.93
C LEU A 295 7.79 -4.79 6.55
N GLN A 296 6.88 -5.15 7.47
CA GLN A 296 6.04 -4.19 8.20
C GLN A 296 6.22 -4.42 9.70
N ILE A 297 6.50 -3.36 10.44
CA ILE A 297 6.58 -3.35 11.90
C ILE A 297 5.51 -2.37 12.39
N ALA A 298 4.63 -2.83 13.27
CA ALA A 298 3.53 -2.03 13.79
C ALA A 298 3.54 -1.97 15.31
N GLY A 299 3.23 -0.81 15.86
CA GLY A 299 2.97 -0.63 17.29
C GLY A 299 1.68 0.14 17.50
N ALA A 300 0.89 -0.21 18.52
CA ALA A 300 -0.32 0.54 18.86
C ALA A 300 -0.50 0.63 20.38
N VAL A 301 -1.05 1.76 20.82
CA VAL A 301 -1.47 2.00 22.20
C VAL A 301 -2.84 2.67 22.23
N THR A 302 -3.74 2.16 23.06
CA THR A 302 -5.11 2.68 23.25
C THR A 302 -5.22 3.34 24.62
N PHE A 303 -5.85 4.51 24.66
CA PHE A 303 -6.03 5.34 25.87
C PHE A 303 -7.44 5.23 26.41
#